data_846e31138cfcd6532507164d3a5c6383
#
_entry.id   846e31138cfcd6532507164d3a5c6383
#
_cell.length_a   1.000
_cell.length_b   1.000
_cell.length_c   1.000
_cell.angle_alpha   90.00
_cell.angle_beta   90.00
_cell.angle_gamma   90.00
#
_symmetry.space_group_name_H-M   'P 1'
#
loop_
_entity.id
_entity.type
_entity.pdbx_description
1 polymer ?
#
loop_
_entity_poly.entity_id
_entity_poly.type
_entity_poly.pdbx_seq_one_letter_code
_entity_poly.pdbx_strand_id
1 'polypeptide(L)'
;MKKTLLFVFALTVSAFFAACSSDDLDTTVVNVMPPAVSSEANQSLFPEEGKAKMVSKNGAEALFALLKSPKFNMEAATKLHNATITDSQWNAIKEYVDKNLKGATETETYKRIFKWCHDSLTYTHDGPSLEPYDVFTNRRCICQGYANLCKTMLLTQGIPAFGVNGYYAAYGAHAWLYAYVDKIWRVCDPTGYREHGMSELNKYKNDLLVQRTEIEIFEDENFGYNYDEYRLNVCRVKKCNGEALTVPFSVAGFKISSFLLEHSLPSNVRQLYFGTNIQSLGTQGYPLFGRANSVEEAFVAPGNRLISSQDGVIYHGTGTNVYYIPTAIRRLVLKPMKVIGKNTVYDLPNLEEIVISEGTTTVEDY
;
A
#
# COMPACT_ATOMS: atom_id res chain seq x y z
N MET A 1 -27.23 41.37 13.54
CA MET A 1 -26.19 41.52 12.50
C MET A 1 -24.90 40.96 13.04
N LYS A 2 -24.56 39.73 12.67
CA LYS A 2 -23.28 39.08 13.06
C LYS A 2 -22.25 39.48 12.03
N LYS A 3 -21.21 40.15 12.46
CA LYS A 3 -20.06 40.47 11.61
C LYS A 3 -19.12 39.26 11.64
N THR A 4 -18.98 38.61 10.51
CA THR A 4 -17.99 37.53 10.32
C THR A 4 -16.64 38.18 10.07
N LEU A 5 -15.68 37.95 10.94
CA LEU A 5 -14.31 38.40 10.76
C LEU A 5 -13.54 37.23 10.16
N LEU A 6 -13.16 37.36 8.89
CA LEU A 6 -12.31 36.40 8.19
C LEU A 6 -10.86 36.89 8.29
N PHE A 7 -9.99 36.08 8.87
CA PHE A 7 -8.53 36.30 8.83
C PHE A 7 -7.95 35.52 7.66
N VAL A 8 -7.34 36.22 6.73
CA VAL A 8 -6.60 35.64 5.62
C VAL A 8 -5.11 35.89 5.88
N PHE A 9 -4.33 34.82 6.07
CA PHE A 9 -2.89 34.93 6.06
C PHE A 9 -2.38 34.51 4.68
N ALA A 10 -1.79 35.43 3.95
CA ALA A 10 -1.04 35.12 2.75
C ALA A 10 0.41 34.92 3.15
N LEU A 11 0.92 33.68 3.02
CA LEU A 11 2.35 33.38 3.13
C LEU A 11 2.92 33.26 1.72
N THR A 12 3.58 34.29 1.23
CA THR A 12 4.46 34.16 0.06
C THR A 12 5.78 33.57 0.51
N VAL A 13 5.99 32.30 0.24
CA VAL A 13 7.29 31.66 0.45
C VAL A 13 8.19 31.99 -0.73
N SER A 14 8.85 33.14 -0.68
CA SER A 14 10.05 33.39 -1.50
C SER A 14 11.26 32.93 -0.71
N ALA A 15 11.95 31.92 -1.23
CA ALA A 15 13.24 31.48 -0.68
C ALA A 15 14.28 32.60 -0.84
N PHE A 16 14.60 33.31 0.26
CA PHE A 16 15.83 34.05 0.39
C PHE A 16 16.38 33.89 1.82
N PHE A 17 17.54 33.27 1.90
CA PHE A 17 18.40 33.40 3.06
C PHE A 17 18.96 34.82 3.10
N ALA A 18 18.71 35.59 4.18
CA ALA A 18 19.68 36.45 4.81
C ALA A 18 19.09 37.27 5.96
N ALA A 19 19.74 37.19 7.09
CA ALA A 19 19.96 38.21 8.11
C ALA A 19 18.79 38.93 8.78
N CYS A 20 18.81 38.80 10.10
CA CYS A 20 18.13 39.59 11.12
C CYS A 20 18.08 41.10 10.84
N SER A 21 16.88 41.66 10.90
CA SER A 21 16.65 42.94 11.61
C SER A 21 15.14 43.06 11.90
N SER A 22 14.85 43.36 13.15
CA SER A 22 13.53 43.78 13.62
C SER A 22 13.10 45.02 12.87
N ASP A 23 11.86 45.00 12.32
CA ASP A 23 10.97 46.14 12.38
C ASP A 23 9.66 45.88 11.61
N ASP A 24 8.56 46.20 12.28
CA ASP A 24 7.22 46.49 11.78
C ASP A 24 6.48 45.56 10.84
N LEU A 25 5.62 44.72 11.42
CA LEU A 25 4.52 44.04 10.74
C LEU A 25 3.48 45.10 10.25
N ASP A 26 3.59 45.49 8.99
CA ASP A 26 2.54 46.23 8.29
C ASP A 26 1.36 45.31 7.97
N THR A 27 0.28 45.42 8.72
CA THR A 27 -0.95 44.66 8.49
C THR A 27 -1.71 45.31 7.32
N THR A 28 -1.41 44.91 6.10
CA THR A 28 -2.24 45.20 4.94
C THR A 28 -3.53 44.39 4.99
N VAL A 29 -4.65 45.04 5.27
CA VAL A 29 -5.99 44.49 5.09
C VAL A 29 -6.23 44.26 3.60
N VAL A 30 -6.08 43.04 3.13
CA VAL A 30 -6.43 42.70 1.75
C VAL A 30 -7.96 42.59 1.65
N ASN A 31 -8.54 43.37 0.75
CA ASN A 31 -9.95 43.25 0.38
C ASN A 31 -10.25 41.85 -0.09
N VAL A 32 -11.13 41.17 0.63
CA VAL A 32 -11.54 39.78 0.34
C VAL A 32 -12.28 39.77 -1.00
N MET A 33 -11.65 39.28 -2.05
CA MET A 33 -12.40 38.80 -3.22
C MET A 33 -13.40 37.73 -2.77
N PRO A 34 -14.62 37.68 -3.37
CA PRO A 34 -15.55 36.60 -3.05
C PRO A 34 -14.81 35.26 -3.17
N PRO A 35 -15.08 34.27 -2.28
CA PRO A 35 -14.39 33.01 -2.29
C PRO A 35 -14.44 32.42 -3.70
N ALA A 36 -13.28 32.07 -4.23
CA ALA A 36 -13.23 31.26 -5.43
C ALA A 36 -14.09 30.03 -5.13
N VAL A 37 -15.01 29.71 -6.04
CA VAL A 37 -15.91 28.58 -5.91
C VAL A 37 -15.01 27.38 -5.64
N SER A 38 -15.18 26.74 -4.46
CA SER A 38 -14.53 25.47 -4.19
C SER A 38 -14.92 24.51 -5.31
N SER A 39 -13.97 23.76 -5.86
CA SER A 39 -14.32 22.77 -6.86
C SER A 39 -15.28 21.76 -6.22
N GLU A 40 -16.47 21.66 -6.75
CA GLU A 40 -17.43 20.66 -6.28
C GLU A 40 -17.03 19.30 -6.84
N ALA A 41 -17.14 18.27 -6.01
CA ALA A 41 -16.90 16.92 -6.43
C ALA A 41 -17.84 16.53 -7.58
N ASN A 42 -17.29 16.11 -8.70
CA ASN A 42 -18.10 15.61 -9.80
C ASN A 42 -18.68 14.24 -9.43
N GLN A 43 -19.96 14.17 -9.14
CA GLN A 43 -20.64 12.97 -8.67
C GLN A 43 -20.53 11.79 -9.65
N SER A 44 -20.41 12.05 -10.95
CA SER A 44 -20.25 10.99 -11.97
C SER A 44 -18.89 10.31 -11.95
N LEU A 45 -17.90 10.86 -11.27
CA LEU A 45 -16.55 10.32 -11.17
C LEU A 45 -16.33 9.42 -9.95
N PHE A 46 -17.30 9.32 -9.03
CA PHE A 46 -17.19 8.30 -7.99
C PHE A 46 -17.38 6.90 -8.57
N PRO A 47 -16.69 5.88 -8.00
CA PRO A 47 -16.85 4.51 -8.49
C PRO A 47 -18.28 4.03 -8.28
N GLU A 48 -18.83 3.31 -9.29
CA GLU A 48 -20.12 2.65 -9.13
C GLU A 48 -20.05 1.58 -8.05
N GLU A 49 -21.00 1.61 -7.12
CA GLU A 49 -21.14 0.61 -6.07
C GLU A 49 -21.79 -0.66 -6.62
N GLY A 50 -20.99 -1.71 -6.72
CA GLY A 50 -21.44 -3.02 -7.17
C GLY A 50 -21.65 -4.02 -6.02
N LYS A 51 -22.19 -5.20 -6.37
CA LYS A 51 -22.22 -6.35 -5.46
C LYS A 51 -20.81 -6.92 -5.30
N ALA A 52 -20.14 -6.62 -4.19
CA ALA A 52 -18.84 -7.16 -3.89
C ALA A 52 -18.76 -7.56 -2.41
N LYS A 53 -18.02 -8.63 -2.12
CA LYS A 53 -17.79 -9.11 -0.76
C LYS A 53 -16.69 -8.28 -0.10
N MET A 54 -16.84 -8.01 1.19
CA MET A 54 -15.69 -7.58 1.99
C MET A 54 -14.67 -8.70 2.06
N VAL A 55 -13.39 -8.35 1.98
CA VAL A 55 -12.34 -9.29 2.35
C VAL A 55 -12.53 -9.60 3.84
N SER A 56 -12.66 -10.89 4.18
CA SER A 56 -12.71 -11.30 5.58
C SER A 56 -11.37 -11.01 6.26
N LYS A 57 -11.33 -10.96 7.61
CA LYS A 57 -10.09 -10.79 8.38
C LYS A 57 -8.99 -11.79 8.00
N ASN A 58 -9.39 -12.93 7.44
CA ASN A 58 -8.45 -13.89 6.92
C ASN A 58 -8.29 -13.72 5.39
N GLY A 59 -7.67 -12.80 4.83
CA GLY A 59 -7.52 -12.53 3.39
C GLY A 59 -7.36 -13.74 2.44
N ALA A 60 -7.28 -14.95 2.98
CA ALA A 60 -7.06 -16.18 2.24
C ALA A 60 -8.16 -16.47 1.20
N GLU A 61 -9.43 -16.27 1.53
CA GLU A 61 -10.53 -16.53 0.57
C GLU A 61 -10.42 -15.66 -0.68
N ALA A 62 -10.16 -14.36 -0.48
CA ALA A 62 -10.01 -13.44 -1.59
C ALA A 62 -8.71 -13.71 -2.37
N LEU A 63 -7.61 -13.98 -1.68
CA LEU A 63 -6.35 -14.36 -2.32
C LEU A 63 -6.52 -15.60 -3.20
N PHE A 64 -7.23 -16.63 -2.72
CA PHE A 64 -7.47 -17.84 -3.51
C PHE A 64 -8.34 -17.60 -4.74
N ALA A 65 -9.32 -16.71 -4.64
CA ALA A 65 -10.12 -16.34 -5.81
C ALA A 65 -9.28 -15.59 -6.85
N LEU A 66 -8.37 -14.72 -6.39
CA LEU A 66 -7.44 -13.99 -7.25
C LEU A 66 -6.42 -14.94 -7.90
N LEU A 67 -5.84 -15.89 -7.16
CA LEU A 67 -4.93 -16.91 -7.70
C LEU A 67 -5.53 -17.78 -8.80
N LYS A 68 -6.85 -17.98 -8.77
CA LYS A 68 -7.58 -18.73 -9.82
C LYS A 68 -8.00 -17.85 -11.00
N SER A 69 -7.87 -16.54 -10.87
CA SER A 69 -8.22 -15.61 -11.93
C SER A 69 -7.18 -15.67 -13.06
N PRO A 70 -7.60 -15.61 -14.33
CA PRO A 70 -6.66 -15.48 -15.45
C PRO A 70 -5.90 -14.16 -15.45
N LYS A 71 -6.31 -13.21 -14.62
CA LYS A 71 -5.63 -11.90 -14.43
C LYS A 71 -4.69 -11.88 -13.21
N PHE A 72 -4.40 -13.04 -12.61
CA PHE A 72 -3.34 -13.12 -11.60
C PHE A 72 -2.02 -12.68 -12.24
N ASN A 73 -1.24 -11.88 -11.51
CA ASN A 73 0.04 -11.36 -12.02
C ASN A 73 1.14 -12.43 -11.93
N MET A 74 1.12 -13.38 -12.88
CA MET A 74 2.10 -14.48 -12.93
C MET A 74 3.51 -13.95 -13.13
N GLU A 75 3.70 -12.86 -13.87
CA GLU A 75 5.03 -12.28 -14.08
C GLU A 75 5.66 -11.83 -12.76
N ALA A 76 4.86 -11.19 -11.89
CA ALA A 76 5.34 -10.81 -10.57
C ALA A 76 5.79 -12.02 -9.74
N ALA A 77 5.10 -13.14 -9.85
CA ALA A 77 5.46 -14.39 -9.14
C ALA A 77 6.70 -15.09 -9.71
N THR A 78 7.24 -14.67 -10.85
CA THR A 78 8.49 -15.20 -11.42
C THR A 78 9.72 -14.37 -11.04
N LYS A 79 9.54 -13.21 -10.42
CA LYS A 79 10.61 -12.29 -10.04
C LYS A 79 11.01 -12.48 -8.58
N LEU A 80 12.26 -12.22 -8.27
CA LEU A 80 12.74 -12.13 -6.90
C LEU A 80 12.33 -10.78 -6.30
N HIS A 81 11.47 -10.82 -5.27
CA HIS A 81 10.98 -9.63 -4.59
C HIS A 81 11.55 -9.52 -3.17
N ASN A 82 11.73 -8.30 -2.71
CA ASN A 82 12.11 -7.94 -1.33
C ASN A 82 13.38 -8.63 -0.80
N ALA A 83 14.30 -9.04 -1.70
CA ALA A 83 15.57 -9.62 -1.31
C ALA A 83 16.72 -8.93 -2.05
N THR A 84 17.77 -8.59 -1.30
CA THR A 84 19.03 -8.09 -1.86
C THR A 84 19.90 -9.29 -2.19
N ILE A 85 20.03 -9.64 -3.46
CA ILE A 85 20.86 -10.74 -3.93
C ILE A 85 21.60 -10.31 -5.20
N THR A 86 22.91 -10.58 -5.24
CA THR A 86 23.73 -10.32 -6.43
C THR A 86 23.63 -11.48 -7.42
N ASP A 87 23.99 -11.25 -8.68
CA ASP A 87 24.02 -12.31 -9.70
C ASP A 87 24.94 -13.48 -9.30
N SER A 88 26.05 -13.19 -8.66
CA SER A 88 26.99 -14.24 -8.17
C SER A 88 26.32 -15.09 -7.09
N GLN A 89 25.64 -14.47 -6.14
CA GLN A 89 24.92 -15.18 -5.07
C GLN A 89 23.75 -16.00 -5.62
N TRP A 90 23.00 -15.42 -6.56
CA TRP A 90 21.94 -16.12 -7.28
C TRP A 90 22.48 -17.36 -7.99
N ASN A 91 23.57 -17.20 -8.76
CA ASN A 91 24.17 -18.31 -9.48
C ASN A 91 24.70 -19.40 -8.55
N ALA A 92 25.28 -19.05 -7.40
CA ALA A 92 25.73 -20.02 -6.41
C ALA A 92 24.56 -20.87 -5.84
N ILE A 93 23.41 -20.23 -5.53
CA ILE A 93 22.20 -20.96 -5.12
C ILE A 93 21.70 -21.86 -6.26
N LYS A 94 21.64 -21.31 -7.48
CA LYS A 94 21.19 -22.05 -8.67
C LYS A 94 22.03 -23.29 -8.92
N GLU A 95 23.35 -23.17 -8.93
CA GLU A 95 24.28 -24.29 -9.13
C GLU A 95 24.10 -25.38 -8.06
N TYR A 96 23.92 -24.95 -6.81
CA TYR A 96 23.65 -25.92 -5.72
C TYR A 96 22.34 -26.68 -5.97
N VAL A 97 21.27 -26.00 -6.35
CA VAL A 97 19.98 -26.65 -6.65
C VAL A 97 20.08 -27.56 -7.86
N ASP A 98 20.71 -27.11 -8.94
CA ASP A 98 20.91 -27.91 -10.17
C ASP A 98 21.66 -29.21 -9.89
N LYS A 99 22.69 -29.16 -9.03
CA LYS A 99 23.52 -30.31 -8.71
C LYS A 99 22.87 -31.26 -7.71
N ASN A 100 22.16 -30.75 -6.71
CA ASN A 100 21.78 -31.53 -5.54
C ASN A 100 20.28 -31.78 -5.36
N LEU A 101 19.44 -30.87 -5.90
CA LEU A 101 18.01 -30.84 -5.61
C LEU A 101 17.13 -30.97 -6.87
N LYS A 102 17.69 -30.80 -8.06
CA LYS A 102 16.92 -30.92 -9.29
C LYS A 102 16.41 -32.35 -9.46
N GLY A 103 15.11 -32.50 -9.69
CA GLY A 103 14.42 -33.75 -9.99
C GLY A 103 14.18 -33.94 -11.49
N ALA A 104 13.61 -35.08 -11.85
CA ALA A 104 13.21 -35.36 -13.22
C ALA A 104 11.96 -34.55 -13.63
N THR A 105 11.16 -34.12 -12.66
CA THR A 105 9.94 -33.33 -12.86
C THR A 105 9.97 -32.06 -12.00
N GLU A 106 9.10 -31.11 -12.35
CA GLU A 106 8.92 -29.89 -11.56
C GLU A 106 8.47 -30.21 -10.12
N THR A 107 7.49 -31.12 -9.96
CA THR A 107 7.05 -31.59 -8.65
C THR A 107 8.18 -32.23 -7.83
N GLU A 108 9.05 -33.03 -8.45
CA GLU A 108 10.19 -33.60 -7.73
C GLU A 108 11.19 -32.53 -7.28
N THR A 109 11.52 -31.60 -8.16
CA THR A 109 12.40 -30.49 -7.85
C THR A 109 11.85 -29.65 -6.70
N TYR A 110 10.56 -29.29 -6.78
CA TYR A 110 9.86 -28.60 -5.73
C TYR A 110 9.93 -29.33 -4.38
N LYS A 111 9.59 -30.63 -4.34
CA LYS A 111 9.61 -31.43 -3.10
C LYS A 111 10.99 -31.52 -2.49
N ARG A 112 12.04 -31.67 -3.30
CA ARG A 112 13.42 -31.73 -2.82
C ARG A 112 13.86 -30.38 -2.24
N ILE A 113 13.56 -29.26 -2.90
CA ILE A 113 13.86 -27.92 -2.39
C ILE A 113 13.12 -27.68 -1.07
N PHE A 114 11.81 -27.94 -1.05
CA PHE A 114 10.96 -27.72 0.12
C PHE A 114 11.45 -28.53 1.33
N LYS A 115 11.71 -29.83 1.13
CA LYS A 115 12.25 -30.70 2.17
C LYS A 115 13.64 -30.26 2.64
N TRP A 116 14.50 -29.87 1.71
CA TRP A 116 15.83 -29.40 2.05
C TRP A 116 15.80 -28.13 2.89
N CYS A 117 14.96 -27.15 2.56
CA CYS A 117 14.80 -25.95 3.36
C CYS A 117 14.35 -26.30 4.78
N HIS A 118 13.42 -27.25 4.93
CA HIS A 118 13.00 -27.70 6.26
C HIS A 118 14.14 -28.38 7.03
N ASP A 119 14.81 -29.34 6.42
CA ASP A 119 15.77 -30.23 7.12
C ASP A 119 17.11 -29.56 7.37
N SER A 120 17.53 -28.60 6.51
CA SER A 120 18.88 -28.04 6.52
C SER A 120 19.00 -26.69 7.22
N LEU A 121 17.88 -26.08 7.61
CA LEU A 121 17.85 -24.80 8.30
C LEU A 121 17.54 -25.00 9.79
N THR A 122 18.15 -24.14 10.61
CA THR A 122 17.90 -24.09 12.05
C THR A 122 17.10 -22.83 12.39
N TYR A 123 15.93 -23.02 13.02
CA TYR A 123 15.12 -21.92 13.50
C TYR A 123 15.78 -21.25 14.72
N THR A 124 15.97 -19.93 14.66
CA THR A 124 16.59 -19.16 15.75
C THR A 124 16.13 -17.72 15.74
N HIS A 125 15.96 -17.14 16.93
CA HIS A 125 15.77 -15.70 17.13
C HIS A 125 17.08 -14.97 17.45
N ASP A 126 18.17 -15.71 17.61
CA ASP A 126 19.48 -15.15 17.93
C ASP A 126 20.23 -14.81 16.63
N GLY A 127 20.23 -13.53 16.26
CA GLY A 127 20.88 -13.01 15.06
C GLY A 127 20.41 -13.67 13.75
N PRO A 128 19.08 -13.76 13.50
CA PRO A 128 18.59 -14.44 12.31
C PRO A 128 18.93 -13.61 11.06
N SER A 129 19.34 -14.29 9.99
CA SER A 129 19.37 -13.69 8.67
C SER A 129 18.02 -13.84 7.98
N LEU A 130 17.67 -12.84 7.13
CA LEU A 130 16.47 -12.86 6.30
C LEU A 130 16.81 -12.90 4.81
N GLU A 131 18.05 -12.51 4.46
CA GLU A 131 18.52 -12.48 3.09
C GLU A 131 18.82 -13.91 2.58
N PRO A 132 18.31 -14.28 1.40
CA PRO A 132 18.38 -15.67 0.92
C PRO A 132 19.79 -16.26 0.89
N TYR A 133 20.79 -15.50 0.46
CA TYR A 133 22.15 -16.00 0.37
C TYR A 133 22.80 -16.20 1.75
N ASP A 134 22.54 -15.30 2.68
CA ASP A 134 23.02 -15.42 4.06
C ASP A 134 22.37 -16.63 4.76
N VAL A 135 21.06 -16.82 4.56
CA VAL A 135 20.37 -18.02 5.06
C VAL A 135 20.94 -19.28 4.40
N PHE A 136 21.20 -19.24 3.09
CA PHE A 136 21.80 -20.37 2.37
C PHE A 136 23.17 -20.75 2.92
N THR A 137 24.01 -19.80 3.32
CA THR A 137 25.36 -20.04 3.83
C THR A 137 25.36 -20.37 5.32
N ASN A 138 24.64 -19.62 6.13
CA ASN A 138 24.69 -19.70 7.60
C ASN A 138 23.73 -20.73 8.20
N ARG A 139 22.70 -21.14 7.44
CA ARG A 139 21.70 -22.15 7.85
C ARG A 139 20.89 -21.76 9.09
N ARG A 140 20.81 -20.48 9.44
CA ARG A 140 20.14 -19.98 10.65
C ARG A 140 19.21 -18.84 10.31
N CYS A 141 17.93 -18.97 10.65
CA CYS A 141 16.93 -17.93 10.35
C CYS A 141 15.64 -18.13 11.14
N ILE A 142 14.70 -17.20 11.00
CA ILE A 142 13.29 -17.32 11.40
C ILE A 142 12.42 -17.69 10.19
N CYS A 143 11.11 -17.82 10.39
CA CYS A 143 10.15 -18.19 9.34
C CYS A 143 10.32 -17.38 8.03
N GLN A 144 10.57 -16.07 8.12
CA GLN A 144 10.81 -15.22 6.95
C GLN A 144 12.03 -15.67 6.13
N GLY A 145 13.14 -16.06 6.81
CA GLY A 145 14.33 -16.57 6.13
C GLY A 145 14.08 -17.91 5.44
N TYR A 146 13.32 -18.83 6.10
CA TYR A 146 12.88 -20.08 5.47
C TYR A 146 12.09 -19.80 4.18
N ALA A 147 11.11 -18.91 4.24
CA ALA A 147 10.28 -18.55 3.10
C ALA A 147 11.11 -17.90 1.98
N ASN A 148 11.97 -16.93 2.32
CA ASN A 148 12.80 -16.21 1.35
C ASN A 148 13.77 -17.15 0.61
N LEU A 149 14.47 -18.03 1.33
CA LEU A 149 15.40 -18.96 0.69
C LEU A 149 14.67 -19.99 -0.15
N CYS A 150 13.59 -20.60 0.38
CA CYS A 150 12.80 -21.58 -0.38
C CYS A 150 12.25 -20.96 -1.68
N LYS A 151 11.67 -19.77 -1.61
CA LYS A 151 11.23 -19.00 -2.77
C LYS A 151 12.38 -18.80 -3.77
N THR A 152 13.52 -18.31 -3.30
CA THR A 152 14.69 -18.06 -4.18
C THR A 152 15.14 -19.34 -4.91
N MET A 153 15.24 -20.46 -4.19
CA MET A 153 15.59 -21.75 -4.79
C MET A 153 14.57 -22.18 -5.86
N LEU A 154 13.28 -22.01 -5.61
CA LEU A 154 12.22 -22.31 -6.58
C LEU A 154 12.33 -21.42 -7.82
N LEU A 155 12.52 -20.12 -7.64
CA LEU A 155 12.68 -19.16 -8.74
C LEU A 155 13.92 -19.46 -9.59
N THR A 156 15.03 -19.96 -9.01
CA THR A 156 16.21 -20.38 -9.79
C THR A 156 15.91 -21.52 -10.75
N GLN A 157 14.84 -22.27 -10.51
CA GLN A 157 14.35 -23.37 -11.35
C GLN A 157 13.19 -22.99 -12.25
N GLY A 158 12.83 -21.70 -12.29
CA GLY A 158 11.69 -21.21 -13.07
C GLY A 158 10.32 -21.56 -12.47
N ILE A 159 10.26 -22.02 -11.23
CA ILE A 159 9.01 -22.32 -10.52
C ILE A 159 8.50 -21.02 -9.88
N PRO A 160 7.36 -20.46 -10.35
CA PRO A 160 6.82 -19.23 -9.81
C PRO A 160 6.48 -19.35 -8.32
N ALA A 161 6.89 -18.36 -7.53
CA ALA A 161 6.61 -18.35 -6.10
C ALA A 161 6.63 -16.92 -5.54
N PHE A 162 5.85 -16.66 -4.49
CA PHE A 162 5.89 -15.40 -3.76
C PHE A 162 5.66 -15.60 -2.27
N GLY A 163 6.22 -14.69 -1.47
CA GLY A 163 6.12 -14.70 -0.03
C GLY A 163 4.83 -14.07 0.48
N VAL A 164 4.38 -14.52 1.64
CA VAL A 164 3.24 -13.99 2.38
C VAL A 164 3.63 -13.86 3.84
N ASN A 165 3.30 -12.70 4.41
CA ASN A 165 3.36 -12.47 5.84
C ASN A 165 1.94 -12.42 6.40
N GLY A 166 1.77 -12.91 7.61
CA GLY A 166 0.48 -12.92 8.24
C GLY A 166 0.50 -13.53 9.63
N TYR A 167 -0.60 -14.11 10.00
CA TYR A 167 -0.78 -14.78 11.28
C TYR A 167 -1.24 -16.22 11.05
N TYR A 168 -0.58 -17.16 11.67
CA TYR A 168 -0.98 -18.55 11.71
C TYR A 168 -1.47 -18.88 13.11
N ALA A 169 -2.70 -19.39 13.24
CA ALA A 169 -3.35 -19.59 14.54
C ALA A 169 -2.51 -20.40 15.54
N ALA A 170 -1.71 -21.34 15.04
CA ALA A 170 -0.85 -22.20 15.88
C ALA A 170 0.46 -21.54 16.32
N TYR A 171 0.97 -20.51 15.57
CA TYR A 171 2.33 -19.99 15.77
C TYR A 171 2.41 -18.47 15.99
N GLY A 172 1.30 -17.75 15.80
CA GLY A 172 1.31 -16.29 15.84
C GLY A 172 1.75 -15.67 14.50
N ALA A 173 2.49 -14.55 14.57
CA ALA A 173 3.03 -13.89 13.38
C ALA A 173 3.95 -14.85 12.63
N HIS A 174 3.71 -15.03 11.32
CA HIS A 174 4.36 -16.06 10.54
C HIS A 174 4.55 -15.63 9.08
N ALA A 175 5.56 -16.23 8.43
CA ALA A 175 5.83 -16.07 7.01
C ALA A 175 5.85 -17.44 6.32
N TRP A 176 5.21 -17.49 5.16
CA TRP A 176 5.16 -18.66 4.28
C TRP A 176 5.18 -18.24 2.83
N LEU A 177 5.01 -19.16 1.89
CA LEU A 177 5.00 -18.85 0.47
C LEU A 177 3.87 -19.58 -0.26
N TYR A 178 3.53 -19.06 -1.44
CA TYR A 178 2.75 -19.72 -2.45
C TYR A 178 3.68 -20.11 -3.60
N ALA A 179 3.59 -21.33 -4.08
CA ALA A 179 4.34 -21.83 -5.23
C ALA A 179 3.39 -22.40 -6.29
N TYR A 180 3.69 -22.14 -7.56
CA TYR A 180 2.91 -22.65 -8.70
C TYR A 180 3.65 -23.82 -9.33
N VAL A 181 3.23 -25.04 -9.00
CA VAL A 181 3.89 -26.29 -9.36
C VAL A 181 2.95 -27.13 -10.17
N ASP A 182 3.36 -27.57 -11.37
CA ASP A 182 2.54 -28.33 -12.31
C ASP A 182 1.16 -27.72 -12.53
N LYS A 183 1.12 -26.41 -12.74
CA LYS A 183 -0.09 -25.60 -12.96
C LYS A 183 -1.07 -25.56 -11.77
N ILE A 184 -0.60 -25.86 -10.57
CA ILE A 184 -1.39 -25.82 -9.34
C ILE A 184 -0.70 -24.94 -8.31
N TRP A 185 -1.42 -23.95 -7.76
CA TRP A 185 -0.94 -23.18 -6.61
C TRP A 185 -0.94 -24.04 -5.34
N ARG A 186 0.13 -23.95 -4.59
CA ARG A 186 0.33 -24.64 -3.31
C ARG A 186 0.70 -23.64 -2.24
N VAL A 187 0.13 -23.79 -1.05
CA VAL A 187 0.60 -23.11 0.17
C VAL A 187 1.76 -23.91 0.73
N CYS A 188 2.90 -23.29 0.93
CA CYS A 188 4.12 -23.94 1.37
C CYS A 188 4.68 -23.25 2.61
N ASP A 189 4.74 -23.96 3.71
CA ASP A 189 5.40 -23.52 4.93
C ASP A 189 6.62 -24.40 5.21
N PRO A 190 7.81 -24.01 4.74
CA PRO A 190 9.02 -24.79 4.96
C PRO A 190 9.46 -24.81 6.42
N THR A 191 9.06 -23.84 7.24
CA THR A 191 9.34 -23.81 8.68
C THR A 191 8.66 -24.97 9.39
N GLY A 192 7.36 -25.16 9.12
CA GLY A 192 6.57 -26.24 9.72
C GLY A 192 6.50 -27.53 8.89
N TYR A 193 7.18 -27.57 7.75
CA TYR A 193 7.09 -28.66 6.77
C TYR A 193 5.63 -28.97 6.38
N ARG A 194 4.90 -27.95 5.98
CA ARG A 194 3.49 -28.06 5.64
C ARG A 194 3.24 -27.61 4.22
N GLU A 195 2.59 -28.48 3.48
CA GLU A 195 2.12 -28.21 2.12
C GLU A 195 0.61 -28.45 2.06
N HIS A 196 -0.09 -27.51 1.46
CA HIS A 196 -1.52 -27.62 1.23
C HIS A 196 -1.83 -27.33 -0.24
N GLY A 197 -2.44 -28.29 -0.91
CA GLY A 197 -3.01 -28.06 -2.24
C GLY A 197 -4.19 -27.10 -2.20
N MET A 198 -4.49 -26.46 -3.33
CA MET A 198 -5.62 -25.52 -3.43
C MET A 198 -6.98 -26.12 -3.03
N SER A 199 -7.17 -27.42 -3.22
CA SER A 199 -8.38 -28.15 -2.80
C SER A 199 -8.52 -28.24 -1.27
N GLU A 200 -7.42 -28.19 -0.54
CA GLU A 200 -7.38 -28.28 0.93
C GLU A 200 -7.42 -26.91 1.61
N LEU A 201 -7.21 -25.81 0.87
CA LEU A 201 -7.16 -24.47 1.43
C LEU A 201 -8.45 -24.04 2.15
N ASN A 202 -9.60 -24.57 1.74
CA ASN A 202 -10.86 -24.35 2.46
C ASN A 202 -10.85 -24.91 3.88
N LYS A 203 -10.05 -25.96 4.13
CA LYS A 203 -9.87 -26.57 5.46
C LYS A 203 -9.04 -25.66 6.38
N TYR A 204 -8.07 -24.93 5.83
CA TYR A 204 -7.11 -24.12 6.59
C TYR A 204 -7.35 -22.61 6.50
N LYS A 205 -8.39 -22.17 5.76
CA LYS A 205 -8.68 -20.74 5.54
C LYS A 205 -8.88 -19.93 6.83
N ASN A 206 -9.30 -20.58 7.92
CA ASN A 206 -9.51 -19.93 9.22
C ASN A 206 -8.21 -19.82 10.03
N ASP A 207 -7.20 -20.61 9.69
CA ASP A 207 -5.94 -20.68 10.42
C ASP A 207 -4.88 -19.75 9.82
N LEU A 208 -5.05 -19.36 8.56
CA LEU A 208 -4.12 -18.52 7.80
C LEU A 208 -4.70 -17.13 7.60
N LEU A 209 -4.24 -16.18 8.38
CA LEU A 209 -4.59 -14.75 8.22
C LEU A 209 -3.51 -14.07 7.38
N VAL A 210 -3.79 -13.84 6.10
CA VAL A 210 -2.88 -13.10 5.22
C VAL A 210 -2.88 -11.63 5.60
N GLN A 211 -1.77 -11.12 6.11
CA GLN A 211 -1.58 -9.72 6.41
C GLN A 211 -1.06 -8.96 5.19
N ARG A 212 -0.04 -9.53 4.54
CA ARG A 212 0.64 -8.88 3.42
C ARG A 212 1.10 -9.89 2.39
N THR A 213 0.93 -9.57 1.11
CA THR A 213 1.61 -10.26 0.01
C THR A 213 2.84 -9.48 -0.42
N GLU A 214 3.89 -10.19 -0.75
CA GLU A 214 5.17 -9.62 -1.18
C GLU A 214 5.07 -8.96 -2.56
N ILE A 215 4.14 -9.40 -3.38
CA ILE A 215 3.98 -8.98 -4.77
C ILE A 215 2.62 -8.36 -5.04
N GLU A 216 2.54 -7.66 -6.16
CA GLU A 216 1.29 -7.30 -6.80
C GLU A 216 0.63 -8.57 -7.34
N ILE A 217 -0.41 -9.04 -6.64
CA ILE A 217 -1.02 -10.35 -6.90
C ILE A 217 -2.00 -10.36 -8.07
N PHE A 218 -2.51 -9.20 -8.43
CA PHE A 218 -3.52 -9.05 -9.47
C PHE A 218 -3.31 -7.73 -10.19
N GLU A 219 -3.56 -7.71 -11.49
CA GLU A 219 -3.56 -6.48 -12.26
C GLU A 219 -4.65 -6.47 -13.31
N ASP A 220 -5.15 -5.28 -13.61
CA ASP A 220 -5.96 -5.00 -14.78
C ASP A 220 -5.25 -3.97 -15.69
N GLU A 221 -5.97 -3.38 -16.62
CA GLU A 221 -5.40 -2.39 -17.55
C GLU A 221 -4.85 -1.16 -16.83
N ASN A 222 -5.52 -0.72 -15.76
CA ASN A 222 -5.26 0.55 -15.12
C ASN A 222 -4.57 0.43 -13.75
N PHE A 223 -4.75 -0.68 -13.06
CA PHE A 223 -4.36 -0.83 -11.66
C PHE A 223 -3.59 -2.12 -11.37
N GLY A 224 -2.79 -2.07 -10.33
CA GLY A 224 -2.20 -3.22 -9.67
C GLY A 224 -2.65 -3.31 -8.21
N TYR A 225 -2.81 -4.54 -7.72
CA TYR A 225 -3.41 -4.81 -6.43
C TYR A 225 -2.57 -5.80 -5.62
N ASN A 226 -2.50 -5.55 -4.31
CA ASN A 226 -1.91 -6.47 -3.34
C ASN A 226 -2.75 -6.56 -2.06
N TYR A 227 -2.34 -7.43 -1.14
CA TYR A 227 -2.80 -7.37 0.24
C TYR A 227 -1.80 -6.58 1.07
N ASP A 228 -2.30 -5.64 1.86
CA ASP A 228 -1.53 -4.97 2.89
C ASP A 228 -2.41 -4.68 4.10
N GLU A 229 -1.89 -4.93 5.30
CA GLU A 229 -2.60 -4.75 6.57
C GLU A 229 -4.01 -5.39 6.60
N TYR A 230 -4.12 -6.62 6.11
CA TYR A 230 -5.38 -7.40 6.02
C TYR A 230 -6.43 -6.79 5.07
N ARG A 231 -6.02 -5.91 4.14
CA ARG A 231 -6.89 -5.22 3.20
C ARG A 231 -6.48 -5.50 1.76
N LEU A 232 -7.48 -5.60 0.90
CA LEU A 232 -7.22 -5.56 -0.54
C LEU A 232 -6.95 -4.10 -0.92
N ASN A 233 -5.80 -3.87 -1.51
CA ASN A 233 -5.22 -2.56 -1.72
C ASN A 233 -4.94 -2.30 -3.21
N VAL A 234 -5.19 -1.06 -3.67
CA VAL A 234 -4.57 -0.55 -4.90
C VAL A 234 -3.16 -0.10 -4.55
N CYS A 235 -2.16 -0.81 -5.07
CA CYS A 235 -0.75 -0.51 -4.82
C CYS A 235 -0.07 0.23 -5.98
N ARG A 236 -0.64 0.17 -7.17
CA ARG A 236 -0.13 0.84 -8.37
C ARG A 236 -1.25 1.37 -9.24
N VAL A 237 -1.06 2.55 -9.80
CA VAL A 237 -1.84 3.07 -10.93
C VAL A 237 -0.96 3.02 -12.17
N LYS A 238 -1.34 2.19 -13.13
CA LYS A 238 -0.57 1.96 -14.38
C LYS A 238 -0.89 3.04 -15.41
N LYS A 239 -2.16 3.46 -15.46
CA LYS A 239 -2.68 4.38 -16.47
C LYS A 239 -3.88 5.17 -15.93
N CYS A 240 -3.95 6.44 -16.31
CA CYS A 240 -5.13 7.28 -16.16
C CYS A 240 -5.39 8.02 -17.47
N ASN A 241 -6.60 7.91 -18.02
CA ASN A 241 -6.97 8.50 -19.34
C ASN A 241 -7.41 9.96 -19.25
N GLY A 242 -7.12 10.67 -18.17
CA GLY A 242 -7.50 12.05 -17.95
C GLY A 242 -6.81 12.55 -16.69
N GLU A 243 -7.32 13.64 -16.14
CA GLU A 243 -6.79 14.23 -14.91
C GLU A 243 -7.50 13.68 -13.66
N ALA A 244 -8.70 13.11 -13.81
CA ALA A 244 -9.48 12.53 -12.73
C ALA A 244 -9.27 11.02 -12.66
N LEU A 245 -8.78 10.52 -11.53
CA LEU A 245 -8.61 9.10 -11.23
C LEU A 245 -9.72 8.62 -10.30
N THR A 246 -10.56 7.74 -10.80
CA THR A 246 -11.54 7.01 -9.98
C THR A 246 -10.91 5.72 -9.45
N VAL A 247 -10.79 5.60 -8.13
CA VAL A 247 -10.29 4.37 -7.50
C VAL A 247 -11.40 3.31 -7.53
N PRO A 248 -11.15 2.11 -8.08
CA PRO A 248 -12.20 1.13 -8.28
C PRO A 248 -12.83 0.64 -6.97
N PHE A 249 -14.14 0.35 -7.01
CA PHE A 249 -14.87 -0.14 -5.85
C PHE A 249 -14.49 -1.57 -5.46
N SER A 250 -14.23 -2.40 -6.46
CA SER A 250 -13.93 -3.82 -6.25
C SER A 250 -13.08 -4.40 -7.36
N VAL A 251 -12.43 -5.51 -7.08
CA VAL A 251 -11.73 -6.35 -8.05
C VAL A 251 -12.06 -7.82 -7.80
N ALA A 252 -12.29 -8.59 -8.86
CA ALA A 252 -12.64 -10.00 -8.81
C ALA A 252 -13.74 -10.37 -7.79
N GLY A 253 -14.73 -9.47 -7.60
CA GLY A 253 -15.84 -9.66 -6.67
C GLY A 253 -15.58 -9.32 -5.21
N PHE A 254 -14.39 -8.77 -4.89
CA PHE A 254 -14.03 -8.32 -3.54
C PHE A 254 -13.86 -6.81 -3.49
N LYS A 255 -14.35 -6.19 -2.41
CA LYS A 255 -14.20 -4.75 -2.18
C LYS A 255 -12.75 -4.39 -1.94
N ILE A 256 -12.30 -3.35 -2.62
CA ILE A 256 -11.04 -2.68 -2.34
C ILE A 256 -11.28 -1.78 -1.13
N SER A 257 -10.43 -1.84 -0.14
CA SER A 257 -10.62 -1.07 1.10
C SER A 257 -9.44 -0.16 1.44
N SER A 258 -8.38 -0.21 0.63
CA SER A 258 -7.20 0.61 0.84
C SER A 258 -6.64 1.14 -0.48
N PHE A 259 -6.03 2.32 -0.43
CA PHE A 259 -5.27 2.92 -1.51
C PHE A 259 -3.89 3.28 -0.98
N LEU A 260 -2.94 2.38 -1.20
CA LEU A 260 -1.59 2.47 -0.67
C LEU A 260 -0.60 2.24 -1.81
N LEU A 261 -0.08 3.33 -2.35
CA LEU A 261 0.76 3.28 -3.53
C LEU A 261 2.19 2.83 -3.19
N GLU A 262 2.69 1.86 -3.94
CA GLU A 262 4.09 1.46 -3.96
C GLU A 262 4.89 2.22 -5.04
N HIS A 263 4.19 2.81 -6.01
CA HIS A 263 4.74 3.59 -7.11
C HIS A 263 4.07 4.96 -7.21
N SER A 264 4.77 5.92 -7.79
CA SER A 264 4.19 7.24 -8.06
C SER A 264 3.01 7.16 -9.02
N LEU A 265 2.03 8.05 -8.82
CA LEU A 265 0.93 8.22 -9.76
C LEU A 265 1.42 8.71 -11.13
N PRO A 266 0.69 8.40 -12.21
CA PRO A 266 0.87 9.09 -13.48
C PRO A 266 0.80 10.61 -13.30
N SER A 267 1.71 11.34 -13.93
CA SER A 267 1.88 12.78 -13.73
C SER A 267 0.71 13.65 -14.21
N ASN A 268 -0.20 13.07 -14.98
CA ASN A 268 -1.43 13.74 -15.44
C ASN A 268 -2.57 13.70 -14.42
N VAL A 269 -2.46 12.90 -13.34
CA VAL A 269 -3.53 12.82 -12.32
C VAL A 269 -3.52 14.08 -11.46
N ARG A 270 -4.64 14.81 -11.47
CA ARG A 270 -4.89 16.01 -10.66
C ARG A 270 -5.93 15.79 -9.58
N GLN A 271 -6.87 14.88 -9.82
CA GLN A 271 -8.00 14.64 -8.92
C GLN A 271 -8.12 13.15 -8.59
N LEU A 272 -8.39 12.84 -7.32
CA LEU A 272 -8.65 11.47 -6.84
C LEU A 272 -10.10 11.34 -6.37
N TYR A 273 -10.78 10.28 -6.78
CA TYR A 273 -12.15 9.96 -6.38
C TYR A 273 -12.21 8.61 -5.69
N PHE A 274 -12.56 8.62 -4.40
CA PHE A 274 -12.66 7.43 -3.55
C PHE A 274 -14.12 7.08 -3.25
N GLY A 275 -14.47 5.81 -3.35
CA GLY A 275 -15.81 5.30 -3.01
C GLY A 275 -16.04 5.16 -1.51
N THR A 276 -17.25 4.69 -1.16
CA THR A 276 -17.65 4.39 0.23
C THR A 276 -16.89 3.21 0.82
N ASN A 277 -16.22 2.40 -0.01
CA ASN A 277 -15.44 1.22 0.34
C ASN A 277 -14.07 1.53 0.92
N ILE A 278 -13.48 2.69 0.62
CA ILE A 278 -12.11 3.03 1.04
C ILE A 278 -12.09 3.36 2.54
N GLN A 279 -11.19 2.69 3.26
CA GLN A 279 -11.01 2.78 4.70
C GLN A 279 -9.65 3.36 5.09
N SER A 280 -8.66 3.23 4.20
CA SER A 280 -7.29 3.64 4.46
C SER A 280 -6.62 4.23 3.21
N LEU A 281 -5.89 5.31 3.44
CA LEU A 281 -5.05 6.01 2.46
C LEU A 281 -3.62 6.02 2.99
N GLY A 282 -2.81 5.07 2.58
CA GLY A 282 -1.46 4.90 3.11
C GLY A 282 -1.39 4.07 4.40
N THR A 283 -0.20 3.59 4.75
CA THR A 283 0.13 2.93 6.02
C THR A 283 0.72 3.92 7.01
N GLN A 284 0.74 3.55 8.30
CA GLN A 284 1.53 4.28 9.29
C GLN A 284 3.00 4.34 8.85
N GLY A 285 3.50 5.55 8.56
CA GLY A 285 4.88 5.78 8.12
C GLY A 285 5.10 5.92 6.61
N TYR A 286 4.09 5.66 5.77
CA TYR A 286 4.15 5.90 4.33
C TYR A 286 2.91 6.68 3.87
N PRO A 287 2.89 8.00 4.08
CA PRO A 287 1.79 8.82 3.57
C PRO A 287 1.79 8.77 2.03
N LEU A 288 0.61 8.96 1.44
CA LEU A 288 0.44 9.18 -0.01
C LEU A 288 1.35 10.30 -0.57
N PHE A 289 1.86 11.15 0.32
CA PHE A 289 2.57 12.39 0.07
C PHE A 289 3.73 12.28 -0.94
N GLY A 290 4.56 11.26 -0.86
CA GLY A 290 5.72 11.15 -1.76
C GLY A 290 5.43 10.54 -3.14
N ARG A 291 4.19 10.07 -3.40
CA ARG A 291 3.86 9.34 -4.63
C ARG A 291 2.68 9.90 -5.41
N ALA A 292 2.01 10.89 -4.84
CA ALA A 292 0.87 11.58 -5.43
C ALA A 292 1.16 13.08 -5.67
N ASN A 293 2.37 13.40 -6.13
CA ASN A 293 2.88 14.78 -6.21
C ASN A 293 2.15 15.68 -7.21
N SER A 294 1.36 15.09 -8.12
CA SER A 294 0.57 15.83 -9.12
C SER A 294 -0.85 16.13 -8.66
N VAL A 295 -1.30 15.56 -7.54
CA VAL A 295 -2.70 15.68 -7.09
C VAL A 295 -2.95 17.03 -6.46
N GLU A 296 -4.00 17.70 -6.95
CA GLU A 296 -4.48 19.00 -6.49
C GLU A 296 -5.70 18.86 -5.58
N GLU A 297 -6.53 17.83 -5.78
CA GLU A 297 -7.77 17.63 -5.05
C GLU A 297 -8.07 16.14 -4.84
N ALA A 298 -8.70 15.83 -3.71
CA ALA A 298 -9.13 14.47 -3.42
C ALA A 298 -10.55 14.46 -2.83
N PHE A 299 -11.39 13.57 -3.34
CA PHE A 299 -12.80 13.49 -3.02
C PHE A 299 -13.19 12.11 -2.52
N VAL A 300 -14.08 12.08 -1.54
CA VAL A 300 -14.64 10.86 -0.95
C VAL A 300 -16.14 10.84 -1.15
N ALA A 301 -16.68 9.73 -1.63
CA ALA A 301 -18.11 9.57 -1.88
C ALA A 301 -18.93 9.80 -0.59
N PRO A 302 -20.07 10.50 -0.69
CA PRO A 302 -21.01 10.64 0.42
C PRO A 302 -21.42 9.26 0.97
N GLY A 303 -21.43 9.13 2.31
CA GLY A 303 -21.75 7.84 2.96
C GLY A 303 -20.55 6.98 3.34
N ASN A 304 -19.32 7.35 2.99
CA ASN A 304 -18.14 6.76 3.61
C ASN A 304 -18.13 7.09 5.11
N ARG A 305 -17.97 6.07 5.96
CA ARG A 305 -18.09 6.21 7.43
C ARG A 305 -16.77 6.53 8.12
N LEU A 306 -15.66 6.34 7.45
CA LEU A 306 -14.32 6.43 8.05
C LEU A 306 -13.55 7.66 7.59
N ILE A 307 -13.82 8.14 6.37
CA ILE A 307 -13.19 9.33 5.81
C ILE A 307 -14.24 10.18 5.11
N SER A 308 -13.98 11.46 5.02
CA SER A 308 -14.80 12.42 4.29
C SER A 308 -13.91 13.42 3.57
N SER A 309 -14.44 14.15 2.59
CA SER A 309 -13.71 15.22 1.92
C SER A 309 -14.47 16.54 1.97
N GLN A 310 -13.73 17.63 1.97
CA GLN A 310 -14.24 18.98 1.76
C GLN A 310 -13.14 19.82 1.12
N ASP A 311 -13.48 20.60 0.10
CA ASP A 311 -12.55 21.50 -0.61
C ASP A 311 -11.26 20.79 -1.06
N GLY A 312 -11.39 19.54 -1.57
CA GLY A 312 -10.27 18.73 -2.06
C GLY A 312 -9.38 18.10 -0.99
N VAL A 313 -9.68 18.30 0.29
CA VAL A 313 -8.93 17.77 1.44
C VAL A 313 -9.69 16.62 2.08
N ILE A 314 -8.98 15.55 2.51
CA ILE A 314 -9.59 14.41 3.18
C ILE A 314 -9.38 14.47 4.69
N TYR A 315 -10.44 14.12 5.41
CA TYR A 315 -10.53 14.13 6.87
C TYR A 315 -10.90 12.76 7.43
N HIS A 316 -10.48 12.46 8.66
CA HIS A 316 -10.96 11.29 9.39
C HIS A 316 -12.42 11.43 9.78
N GLY A 317 -13.26 10.47 9.36
CA GLY A 317 -14.68 10.44 9.65
C GLY A 317 -15.42 11.69 9.19
N THR A 318 -16.29 12.20 10.06
CA THR A 318 -16.97 13.51 9.93
C THR A 318 -16.19 14.61 10.62
N GLY A 319 -15.02 14.27 11.17
CA GLY A 319 -14.26 15.13 12.06
C GLY A 319 -13.45 16.22 11.37
N THR A 320 -12.74 16.92 12.21
CA THR A 320 -11.86 18.03 11.83
C THR A 320 -10.39 17.61 11.73
N ASN A 321 -10.08 16.34 11.99
CA ASN A 321 -8.71 15.84 11.85
C ASN A 321 -8.40 15.59 10.38
N VAL A 322 -7.42 16.32 9.86
CA VAL A 322 -6.93 16.14 8.50
C VAL A 322 -6.29 14.76 8.37
N TYR A 323 -6.65 14.07 7.29
CA TYR A 323 -6.09 12.78 6.95
C TYR A 323 -5.13 12.88 5.76
N TYR A 324 -5.49 13.64 4.72
CA TYR A 324 -4.66 13.84 3.55
C TYR A 324 -4.92 15.22 2.94
N ILE A 325 -3.84 15.95 2.69
CA ILE A 325 -3.81 17.16 1.89
C ILE A 325 -3.07 16.84 0.59
N PRO A 326 -3.69 17.09 -0.58
CA PRO A 326 -3.02 16.89 -1.86
C PRO A 326 -1.75 17.74 -2.00
N THR A 327 -0.67 17.15 -2.49
CA THR A 327 0.67 17.78 -2.50
C THR A 327 0.76 18.94 -3.48
N ALA A 328 0.00 18.90 -4.59
CA ALA A 328 0.00 19.97 -5.59
C ALA A 328 -1.04 21.06 -5.35
N ILE A 329 -1.72 21.04 -4.19
CA ILE A 329 -2.74 22.05 -3.83
C ILE A 329 -2.12 23.45 -3.81
N ARG A 330 -2.82 24.42 -4.43
CA ARG A 330 -2.41 25.82 -4.42
C ARG A 330 -3.15 26.64 -3.38
N ARG A 331 -4.42 26.31 -3.16
CA ARG A 331 -5.28 26.97 -2.19
C ARG A 331 -5.85 25.93 -1.23
N LEU A 332 -5.45 25.99 0.02
CA LEU A 332 -5.89 25.08 1.08
C LEU A 332 -7.01 25.71 1.90
N VAL A 333 -8.19 25.10 1.88
CA VAL A 333 -9.31 25.50 2.73
C VAL A 333 -9.52 24.43 3.79
N LEU A 334 -9.29 24.78 5.04
CA LEU A 334 -9.45 23.83 6.16
C LEU A 334 -10.83 23.98 6.81
N LYS A 335 -11.44 22.85 7.16
CA LYS A 335 -12.63 22.83 8.02
C LYS A 335 -12.36 23.56 9.34
N PRO A 336 -13.41 24.07 10.03
CA PRO A 336 -13.25 24.61 11.38
C PRO A 336 -12.58 23.58 12.30
N MET A 337 -11.41 23.92 12.82
CA MET A 337 -10.62 23.12 13.76
C MET A 337 -10.23 23.98 14.93
N LYS A 338 -10.28 23.45 16.16
CA LYS A 338 -9.81 24.20 17.33
C LYS A 338 -8.31 24.45 17.26
N VAL A 339 -7.56 23.43 16.83
CA VAL A 339 -6.10 23.48 16.76
C VAL A 339 -5.66 22.99 15.38
N ILE A 340 -4.83 23.75 14.71
CA ILE A 340 -4.04 23.31 13.56
C ILE A 340 -2.67 22.91 14.11
N GLY A 341 -2.43 21.59 14.23
CA GLY A 341 -1.18 21.09 14.78
C GLY A 341 -0.01 21.26 13.81
N LYS A 342 1.19 21.34 14.36
CA LYS A 342 2.44 21.64 13.63
C LYS A 342 2.80 20.68 12.48
N ASN A 343 2.16 19.55 12.34
CA ASN A 343 2.37 18.63 11.22
C ASN A 343 1.14 18.52 10.32
N THR A 344 0.15 19.40 10.49
CA THR A 344 -1.08 19.37 9.67
C THR A 344 -0.81 19.83 8.24
N VAL A 345 0.00 20.87 8.09
CA VAL A 345 0.39 21.47 6.79
C VAL A 345 1.88 21.28 6.63
N TYR A 346 2.29 20.31 5.82
CA TYR A 346 3.69 19.94 5.65
C TYR A 346 3.97 19.56 4.18
N ASP A 347 5.11 20.01 3.67
CA ASP A 347 5.62 19.66 2.33
C ASP A 347 4.61 19.92 1.19
N LEU A 348 4.08 21.13 1.14
CA LEU A 348 3.16 21.60 0.11
C LEU A 348 3.84 22.68 -0.77
N PRO A 349 4.71 22.28 -1.71
CA PRO A 349 5.59 23.22 -2.43
C PRO A 349 4.85 24.21 -3.33
N ASN A 350 3.60 23.92 -3.70
CA ASN A 350 2.79 24.74 -4.58
C ASN A 350 1.77 25.60 -3.84
N LEU A 351 1.74 25.55 -2.51
CA LEU A 351 0.76 26.25 -1.71
C LEU A 351 0.96 27.76 -1.78
N GLU A 352 -0.09 28.47 -2.22
CA GLU A 352 -0.12 29.93 -2.38
C GLU A 352 -1.01 30.59 -1.32
N GLU A 353 -2.06 29.91 -0.88
CA GLU A 353 -3.07 30.47 0.04
C GLU A 353 -3.56 29.40 1.02
N ILE A 354 -3.70 29.79 2.30
CA ILE A 354 -4.39 28.99 3.32
C ILE A 354 -5.58 29.79 3.84
N VAL A 355 -6.76 29.17 3.78
CA VAL A 355 -7.99 29.71 4.38
C VAL A 355 -8.26 28.96 5.68
N ILE A 356 -8.16 29.69 6.77
CA ILE A 356 -8.46 29.16 8.11
C ILE A 356 -9.89 29.56 8.46
N SER A 357 -10.74 28.57 8.69
CA SER A 357 -12.15 28.80 9.00
C SER A 357 -12.33 29.37 10.41
N GLU A 358 -13.41 30.14 10.58
CA GLU A 358 -13.82 30.67 11.88
C GLU A 358 -13.97 29.53 12.92
N GLY A 359 -13.47 29.75 14.14
CA GLY A 359 -13.46 28.76 15.21
C GLY A 359 -12.11 28.12 15.48
N THR A 360 -11.10 28.38 14.64
CA THR A 360 -9.71 28.00 14.94
C THR A 360 -9.15 28.95 15.99
N THR A 361 -8.69 28.40 17.12
CA THR A 361 -8.16 29.19 18.25
C THR A 361 -6.66 29.13 18.37
N THR A 362 -6.05 28.11 17.78
CA THR A 362 -4.59 27.88 17.89
C THR A 362 -4.05 27.35 16.58
N VAL A 363 -2.96 27.94 16.12
CA VAL A 363 -2.08 27.41 15.08
C VAL A 363 -0.74 27.16 15.76
N GLU A 364 -0.28 25.91 15.79
CA GLU A 364 0.98 25.56 16.43
C GLU A 364 2.13 25.84 15.48
N ASP A 365 3.13 26.54 15.97
CA ASP A 365 4.37 26.80 15.26
C ASP A 365 5.27 25.54 15.22
N TYR A 366 6.18 25.50 14.25
CA TYR A 366 7.22 24.48 14.12
C TYR A 366 8.23 24.56 15.25
#